data_2de20eb82bbf9d53aa8e91329a6559f1
#
_entry.id   2de20eb82bbf9d53aa8e91329a6559f1
#
_cell.length_a   1.000
_cell.length_b   1.000
_cell.length_c   1.000
_cell.angle_alpha   90.00
_cell.angle_beta   90.00
_cell.angle_gamma   90.00
#
_symmetry.space_group_name_H-M   'P 1'
#
loop_
_entity.id
_entity.type
_entity.pdbx_description
1 polymer ?
#
loop_
_entity_poly.entity_id
_entity_poly.type
_entity_poly.pdbx_seq_one_letter_code
_entity_poly.pdbx_strand_id
1 'polypeptide(L)'
;MESVLVVGRSAVGGSHPKLREVVRADLMDLGGLEGELSGYDACFFCLGVSSAGMKEDAYRKVTYDLTLEVARSLGRWNPGLTFCYVSGQGTDGSGRGRVMWARVKGETENALLALDGVEAFMFRPGLIQPLHGIRSKTRVYRAMYALTGPLLPVLRKLAPRRITTTEQVGLAMIAVARDGAAERVLETDGINQAAAGA
;
A
#
# COMPACT_ATOMS: atom_id res chain seq x y z
N MET A 1 -16.75 4.43 -7.95
CA MET A 1 -15.54 5.27 -8.02
C MET A 1 -15.71 6.27 -9.15
N GLU A 2 -15.72 7.56 -8.84
CA GLU A 2 -15.97 8.64 -9.79
C GLU A 2 -14.69 9.15 -10.44
N SER A 3 -13.64 9.35 -9.66
CA SER A 3 -12.32 9.80 -10.12
C SER A 3 -11.20 9.10 -9.37
N VAL A 4 -10.04 9.04 -10.00
CA VAL A 4 -8.79 8.51 -9.43
C VAL A 4 -7.68 9.52 -9.71
N LEU A 5 -6.98 9.96 -8.67
CA LEU A 5 -5.78 10.75 -8.79
C LEU A 5 -4.58 9.89 -8.41
N VAL A 6 -3.61 9.78 -9.30
CA VAL A 6 -2.33 9.13 -9.00
C VAL A 6 -1.28 10.20 -8.75
N VAL A 7 -0.64 10.12 -7.58
CA VAL A 7 0.49 10.97 -7.22
C VAL A 7 1.75 10.11 -7.17
N GLY A 8 2.78 10.49 -7.90
CA GLY A 8 3.99 9.70 -7.96
C GLY A 8 5.17 10.46 -8.54
N ARG A 9 6.36 9.85 -8.50
CA ARG A 9 7.59 10.44 -9.06
C ARG A 9 7.72 10.29 -10.58
N SER A 10 6.84 9.52 -11.18
CA SER A 10 6.76 9.31 -12.64
C SER A 10 5.34 8.97 -13.03
N ALA A 11 4.95 9.34 -14.25
CA ALA A 11 3.66 8.97 -14.80
C ALA A 11 3.48 7.45 -14.86
N VAL A 12 2.24 6.98 -14.68
CA VAL A 12 1.91 5.53 -14.76
C VAL A 12 1.78 5.04 -16.20
N GLY A 13 1.69 5.96 -17.17
CA GLY A 13 1.65 5.62 -18.60
C GLY A 13 0.33 5.03 -19.08
N GLY A 14 -0.73 5.15 -18.27
CA GLY A 14 -2.09 4.76 -18.62
C GLY A 14 -2.97 5.97 -18.95
N SER A 15 -4.03 5.78 -19.74
CA SER A 15 -5.04 6.80 -19.99
C SER A 15 -6.43 6.22 -19.71
N HIS A 16 -7.20 6.94 -18.88
CA HIS A 16 -8.59 6.60 -18.58
C HIS A 16 -9.35 7.89 -18.27
N PRO A 17 -10.61 8.07 -18.69
CA PRO A 17 -11.38 9.30 -18.45
C PRO A 17 -11.49 9.72 -16.98
N LYS A 18 -11.42 8.77 -16.06
CA LYS A 18 -11.47 8.99 -14.60
C LYS A 18 -10.09 9.16 -13.97
N LEU A 19 -9.00 8.98 -14.72
CA LEU A 19 -7.64 9.02 -14.22
C LEU A 19 -7.02 10.39 -14.43
N ARG A 20 -6.52 10.97 -13.34
CA ARG A 20 -5.65 12.15 -13.35
C ARG A 20 -4.31 11.77 -12.73
N GLU A 21 -3.26 12.44 -13.13
CA GLU A 21 -1.90 12.21 -12.62
C GLU A 21 -1.25 13.51 -12.17
N VAL A 22 -0.57 13.45 -11.03
CA VAL A 22 0.31 14.50 -10.53
C VAL A 22 1.71 13.89 -10.36
N VAL A 23 2.67 14.39 -11.11
CA VAL A 23 4.06 13.97 -11.02
C VAL A 23 4.82 14.94 -10.14
N ARG A 24 5.37 14.44 -9.02
CA ARG A 24 6.16 15.20 -8.04
C ARG A 24 7.49 14.50 -7.77
N ALA A 25 8.58 15.22 -7.90
CA ALA A 25 9.92 14.69 -7.63
C ALA A 25 10.12 14.37 -6.14
N ASP A 26 9.64 15.25 -5.26
CA ASP A 26 9.64 15.08 -3.81
C ASP A 26 8.20 14.90 -3.31
N LEU A 27 7.94 13.73 -2.73
CA LEU A 27 6.64 13.38 -2.15
C LEU A 27 6.56 13.72 -0.63
N MET A 28 7.67 14.17 -0.03
CA MET A 28 7.68 14.72 1.32
C MET A 28 7.10 16.14 1.35
N ASP A 29 7.15 16.84 0.23
CA ASP A 29 6.56 18.18 0.09
C ASP A 29 5.28 18.09 -0.75
N LEU A 30 4.13 18.11 -0.09
CA LEU A 30 2.81 18.21 -0.69
C LEU A 30 2.31 19.65 -0.78
N GLY A 31 3.14 20.63 -0.45
CA GLY A 31 2.81 22.04 -0.52
C GLY A 31 2.28 22.45 -1.89
N GLY A 32 1.20 23.25 -1.90
CA GLY A 32 0.53 23.71 -3.11
C GLY A 32 -0.37 22.67 -3.81
N LEU A 33 -0.48 21.43 -3.27
CA LEU A 33 -1.37 20.40 -3.83
C LEU A 33 -2.70 20.26 -3.08
N GLU A 34 -2.97 21.09 -2.08
CA GLU A 34 -4.20 21.01 -1.28
C GLU A 34 -5.46 20.99 -2.15
N GLY A 35 -5.57 21.92 -3.11
CA GLY A 35 -6.72 21.99 -4.00
C GLY A 35 -6.86 20.77 -4.94
N GLU A 36 -5.74 20.10 -5.26
CA GLU A 36 -5.76 18.89 -6.11
C GLU A 36 -6.00 17.61 -5.28
N LEU A 37 -5.64 17.61 -4.00
CA LEU A 37 -5.72 16.46 -3.09
C LEU A 37 -6.93 16.51 -2.16
N SER A 38 -7.78 17.53 -2.26
CA SER A 38 -9.02 17.66 -1.51
C SER A 38 -10.20 17.02 -2.24
N GLY A 39 -11.21 16.57 -1.46
CA GLY A 39 -12.45 15.97 -1.99
C GLY A 39 -12.32 14.50 -2.35
N TYR A 40 -11.39 13.78 -1.73
CA TYR A 40 -11.22 12.33 -1.89
C TYR A 40 -11.70 11.56 -0.66
N ASP A 41 -12.36 10.42 -0.91
CA ASP A 41 -12.86 9.53 0.14
C ASP A 41 -11.78 8.56 0.63
N ALA A 42 -10.79 8.24 -0.20
CA ALA A 42 -9.78 7.23 0.13
C ALA A 42 -8.39 7.53 -0.47
N CYS A 43 -7.36 7.10 0.24
CA CYS A 43 -5.97 7.04 -0.21
C CYS A 43 -5.48 5.59 -0.19
N PHE A 44 -5.02 5.09 -1.34
CA PHE A 44 -4.35 3.79 -1.46
C PHE A 44 -2.84 4.01 -1.47
N PHE A 45 -2.22 4.00 -0.29
CA PHE A 45 -0.80 4.25 -0.13
C PHE A 45 0.02 2.98 -0.41
N CYS A 46 0.44 2.85 -1.67
CA CYS A 46 1.20 1.71 -2.18
C CYS A 46 2.70 2.01 -2.36
N LEU A 47 3.18 3.15 -1.84
CA LEU A 47 4.58 3.51 -1.91
C LEU A 47 5.41 2.62 -0.97
N GLY A 48 6.55 2.18 -1.45
CA GLY A 48 7.47 1.39 -0.68
C GLY A 48 8.78 1.15 -1.41
N VAL A 49 9.84 0.94 -0.63
CA VAL A 49 11.18 0.60 -1.12
C VAL A 49 11.67 -0.69 -0.49
N SER A 50 12.58 -1.38 -1.15
CA SER A 50 13.27 -2.51 -0.54
C SER A 50 14.24 -1.98 0.53
N SER A 51 14.23 -2.61 1.70
CA SER A 51 15.18 -2.30 2.79
C SER A 51 16.59 -2.84 2.53
N ALA A 52 16.78 -3.65 1.49
CA ALA A 52 18.06 -4.29 1.19
C ALA A 52 19.16 -3.24 0.96
N GLY A 53 20.22 -3.31 1.77
CA GLY A 53 21.35 -2.37 1.71
C GLY A 53 21.09 -0.99 2.31
N MET A 54 19.91 -0.75 2.90
CA MET A 54 19.59 0.53 3.55
C MET A 54 19.92 0.48 5.05
N LYS A 55 20.42 1.62 5.57
CA LYS A 55 20.47 1.88 7.01
C LYS A 55 19.07 2.20 7.51
N GLU A 56 18.82 1.94 8.79
CA GLU A 56 17.50 2.12 9.41
C GLU A 56 16.95 3.53 9.25
N ASP A 57 17.77 4.56 9.53
CA ASP A 57 17.33 5.97 9.42
C ASP A 57 16.88 6.32 7.98
N ALA A 58 17.63 5.87 6.98
CA ALA A 58 17.28 6.09 5.59
C ALA A 58 15.98 5.37 5.20
N TYR A 59 15.80 4.14 5.69
CA TYR A 59 14.58 3.37 5.46
C TYR A 59 13.38 3.98 6.19
N ARG A 60 13.59 4.44 7.43
CA ARG A 60 12.58 5.13 8.25
C ARG A 60 12.07 6.39 7.56
N LYS A 61 12.96 7.22 7.02
CA LYS A 61 12.58 8.44 6.30
C LYS A 61 11.60 8.19 5.17
N VAL A 62 11.81 7.14 4.35
CA VAL A 62 10.96 6.84 3.19
C VAL A 62 9.77 5.94 3.53
N THR A 63 9.75 5.29 4.69
CA THR A 63 8.69 4.37 5.08
C THR A 63 7.78 4.99 6.15
N TYR A 64 8.36 5.52 7.21
CA TYR A 64 7.63 6.10 8.32
C TYR A 64 7.32 7.59 8.07
N ASP A 65 8.36 8.42 7.92
CA ASP A 65 8.18 9.88 7.87
C ASP A 65 7.32 10.30 6.68
N LEU A 66 7.62 9.76 5.48
CA LEU A 66 6.84 10.04 4.27
C LEU A 66 5.38 9.60 4.41
N THR A 67 5.14 8.40 4.93
CA THR A 67 3.78 7.86 5.06
C THR A 67 2.94 8.71 6.01
N LEU A 68 3.52 9.08 7.17
CA LEU A 68 2.84 9.90 8.16
C LEU A 68 2.60 11.33 7.67
N GLU A 69 3.54 11.92 6.93
CA GLU A 69 3.35 13.25 6.35
C GLU A 69 2.19 13.25 5.34
N VAL A 70 2.14 12.26 4.45
CA VAL A 70 1.03 12.11 3.50
C VAL A 70 -0.29 11.89 4.22
N ALA A 71 -0.33 10.98 5.21
CA ALA A 71 -1.56 10.68 5.94
C ALA A 71 -2.09 11.89 6.72
N ARG A 72 -1.20 12.66 7.39
CA ARG A 72 -1.56 13.88 8.12
C ARG A 72 -2.08 14.98 7.19
N SER A 73 -1.41 15.19 6.06
CA SER A 73 -1.84 16.19 5.07
C SER A 73 -3.19 15.82 4.47
N LEU A 74 -3.37 14.58 4.03
CA LEU A 74 -4.65 14.12 3.47
C LEU A 74 -5.78 14.13 4.51
N GLY A 75 -5.52 13.74 5.76
CA GLY A 75 -6.52 13.77 6.83
C GLY A 75 -6.98 15.18 7.18
N ARG A 76 -6.08 16.19 7.08
CA ARG A 76 -6.47 17.59 7.25
C ARG A 76 -7.36 18.10 6.12
N TRP A 77 -7.06 17.71 4.88
CA TRP A 77 -7.79 18.16 3.69
C TRP A 77 -9.06 17.36 3.41
N ASN A 78 -9.12 16.13 3.92
CA ASN A 78 -10.24 15.20 3.74
C ASN A 78 -10.58 14.51 5.07
N PRO A 79 -11.28 15.18 6.00
CA PRO A 79 -11.62 14.61 7.30
C PRO A 79 -12.41 13.30 7.15
N GLY A 80 -11.95 12.23 7.81
CA GLY A 80 -12.56 10.90 7.72
C GLY A 80 -12.13 10.06 6.51
N LEU A 81 -11.10 10.50 5.78
CA LEU A 81 -10.53 9.76 4.64
C LEU A 81 -10.11 8.35 5.05
N THR A 82 -10.53 7.35 4.29
CA THR A 82 -10.01 5.98 4.41
C THR A 82 -8.58 5.90 3.91
N PHE A 83 -7.63 5.50 4.76
CA PHE A 83 -6.21 5.39 4.41
C PHE A 83 -5.74 3.93 4.40
N CYS A 84 -5.61 3.33 3.23
CA CYS A 84 -5.11 1.96 3.05
C CYS A 84 -3.59 1.97 2.90
N TYR A 85 -2.85 1.45 3.88
CA TYR A 85 -1.38 1.35 3.85
C TYR A 85 -0.91 -0.07 3.54
N VAL A 86 -0.06 -0.23 2.53
CA VAL A 86 0.55 -1.52 2.20
C VAL A 86 1.85 -1.72 2.96
N SER A 87 1.80 -2.53 4.02
CA SER A 87 2.99 -2.92 4.80
C SER A 87 3.60 -4.23 4.28
N GLY A 88 3.14 -5.37 4.75
CA GLY A 88 3.58 -6.70 4.34
C GLY A 88 3.53 -7.73 5.45
N GLN A 89 3.41 -8.98 5.06
CA GLN A 89 3.44 -10.10 5.99
C GLN A 89 4.75 -10.14 6.78
N GLY A 90 4.65 -10.34 8.09
CA GLY A 90 5.79 -10.33 9.01
C GLY A 90 6.15 -8.94 9.54
N THR A 91 5.31 -7.93 9.29
CA THR A 91 5.41 -6.61 9.97
C THR A 91 5.31 -6.80 11.48
N ASP A 92 6.23 -6.18 12.23
CA ASP A 92 6.34 -6.31 13.68
C ASP A 92 5.75 -5.09 14.41
N GLY A 93 4.48 -5.19 14.78
CA GLY A 93 3.79 -4.15 15.55
C GLY A 93 4.30 -3.98 16.99
N SER A 94 5.10 -4.92 17.52
CA SER A 94 5.72 -4.76 18.85
C SER A 94 6.90 -3.79 18.86
N GLY A 95 7.51 -3.54 17.70
CA GLY A 95 8.71 -2.72 17.55
C GLY A 95 9.98 -3.30 18.18
N ARG A 96 9.96 -4.56 18.64
CA ARG A 96 11.07 -5.20 19.39
C ARG A 96 11.82 -6.27 18.58
N GLY A 97 11.31 -6.64 17.41
CA GLY A 97 11.90 -7.65 16.55
C GLY A 97 13.28 -7.27 16.04
N ARG A 98 14.07 -8.26 15.64
CA ARG A 98 15.44 -8.05 15.13
C ARG A 98 15.45 -7.57 13.68
N VAL A 99 14.37 -7.76 12.95
CA VAL A 99 14.29 -7.43 11.52
C VAL A 99 13.91 -5.97 11.35
N MET A 100 14.84 -5.15 10.90
CA MET A 100 14.73 -3.70 10.81
C MET A 100 13.49 -3.24 10.03
N TRP A 101 13.28 -3.76 8.83
CA TRP A 101 12.13 -3.35 8.01
C TRP A 101 10.78 -3.67 8.66
N ALA A 102 10.72 -4.80 9.39
CA ALA A 102 9.50 -5.23 10.06
C ALA A 102 9.14 -4.29 11.22
N ARG A 103 10.14 -3.87 12.00
CA ARG A 103 9.95 -2.87 13.09
C ARG A 103 9.47 -1.54 12.53
N VAL A 104 10.19 -0.98 11.54
CA VAL A 104 9.84 0.33 10.98
C VAL A 104 8.44 0.32 10.38
N LYS A 105 8.06 -0.75 9.68
CA LYS A 105 6.68 -0.88 9.17
C LYS A 105 5.67 -1.03 10.29
N GLY A 106 5.98 -1.77 11.35
CA GLY A 106 5.11 -1.90 12.52
C GLY A 106 4.90 -0.59 13.26
N GLU A 107 5.96 0.19 13.44
CA GLU A 107 5.86 1.54 13.99
C GLU A 107 5.01 2.46 13.10
N THR A 108 5.13 2.34 11.77
CA THR A 108 4.31 3.09 10.81
C THR A 108 2.84 2.72 10.94
N GLU A 109 2.52 1.43 11.01
CA GLU A 109 1.15 0.95 11.23
C GLU A 109 0.56 1.48 12.54
N ASN A 110 1.31 1.36 13.64
CA ASN A 110 0.85 1.84 14.95
C ASN A 110 0.58 3.35 14.93
N ALA A 111 1.46 4.13 14.30
CA ALA A 111 1.29 5.57 14.20
C ALA A 111 0.10 5.97 13.31
N LEU A 112 -0.16 5.22 12.22
CA LEU A 112 -1.34 5.44 11.36
C LEU A 112 -2.64 5.07 12.08
N LEU A 113 -2.66 3.97 12.84
CA LEU A 113 -3.82 3.53 13.62
C LEU A 113 -4.18 4.51 14.74
N ALA A 114 -3.20 5.25 15.24
CA ALA A 114 -3.37 6.26 16.28
C ALA A 114 -3.59 7.69 15.72
N LEU A 115 -3.59 7.84 14.39
CA LEU A 115 -3.69 9.15 13.76
C LEU A 115 -5.14 9.61 13.64
N ASP A 116 -5.46 10.74 14.22
CA ASP A 116 -6.76 11.38 14.07
C ASP A 116 -6.95 11.94 12.65
N GLY A 117 -8.21 12.00 12.20
CA GLY A 117 -8.60 12.57 10.91
C GLY A 117 -8.56 11.61 9.74
N VAL A 118 -8.03 10.39 9.92
CA VAL A 118 -8.07 9.34 8.90
C VAL A 118 -8.60 8.02 9.50
N GLU A 119 -9.25 7.24 8.66
CA GLU A 119 -9.64 5.89 8.98
C GLU A 119 -8.64 4.90 8.35
N ALA A 120 -7.61 4.53 9.14
CA ALA A 120 -6.47 3.77 8.63
C ALA A 120 -6.70 2.25 8.64
N PHE A 121 -6.34 1.58 7.53
CA PHE A 121 -6.34 0.12 7.37
C PHE A 121 -5.00 -0.37 6.86
N MET A 122 -4.44 -1.38 7.52
CA MET A 122 -3.12 -1.96 7.24
C MET A 122 -3.27 -3.21 6.39
N PHE A 123 -2.69 -3.20 5.20
CA PHE A 123 -2.68 -4.34 4.29
C PHE A 123 -1.33 -5.04 4.41
N ARG A 124 -1.33 -6.27 4.91
CA ARG A 124 -0.15 -7.14 5.08
C ARG A 124 -0.14 -8.28 4.07
N PRO A 125 0.03 -7.99 2.77
CA PRO A 125 0.11 -9.06 1.79
C PRO A 125 1.37 -9.91 2.01
N GLY A 126 1.23 -11.21 1.81
CA GLY A 126 2.36 -12.12 1.67
C GLY A 126 2.94 -12.04 0.26
N LEU A 127 2.93 -13.15 -0.47
CA LEU A 127 3.37 -13.15 -1.86
C LEU A 127 2.26 -12.56 -2.75
N ILE A 128 2.59 -11.51 -3.50
CA ILE A 128 1.68 -10.88 -4.46
C ILE A 128 2.02 -11.39 -5.86
N GLN A 129 1.12 -12.14 -6.48
CA GLN A 129 1.26 -12.54 -7.88
C GLN A 129 0.91 -11.35 -8.77
N PRO A 130 1.85 -10.82 -9.60
CA PRO A 130 1.54 -9.80 -10.56
C PRO A 130 0.67 -10.34 -11.69
N LEU A 131 -0.40 -9.63 -12.04
CA LEU A 131 -1.28 -9.93 -13.18
C LEU A 131 -1.18 -8.83 -14.24
N HIS A 132 -1.82 -9.05 -15.40
CA HIS A 132 -1.96 -8.06 -16.48
C HIS A 132 -0.62 -7.49 -16.99
N GLY A 133 0.45 -8.31 -17.02
CA GLY A 133 1.74 -7.90 -17.55
C GLY A 133 2.55 -6.96 -16.66
N ILE A 134 2.09 -6.69 -15.44
CA ILE A 134 2.82 -5.89 -14.44
C ILE A 134 4.14 -6.59 -14.11
N ARG A 135 5.25 -5.84 -14.22
CA ARG A 135 6.59 -6.35 -13.91
C ARG A 135 7.19 -5.61 -12.73
N SER A 136 7.78 -6.34 -11.79
CA SER A 136 8.52 -5.73 -10.69
C SER A 136 9.70 -4.90 -11.21
N LYS A 137 9.85 -3.68 -10.69
CA LYS A 137 11.02 -2.83 -10.97
C LYS A 137 12.29 -3.40 -10.33
N THR A 138 12.19 -4.22 -9.29
CA THR A 138 13.32 -4.82 -8.59
C THR A 138 13.79 -6.07 -9.32
N ARG A 139 15.06 -6.11 -9.73
CA ARG A 139 15.66 -7.22 -10.52
C ARG A 139 15.52 -8.57 -9.83
N VAL A 140 15.70 -8.63 -8.51
CA VAL A 140 15.61 -9.86 -7.72
C VAL A 140 14.18 -10.42 -7.75
N TYR A 141 13.17 -9.60 -7.51
CA TYR A 141 11.77 -10.04 -7.59
C TYR A 141 11.39 -10.46 -9.02
N ARG A 142 11.91 -9.76 -10.03
CA ARG A 142 11.66 -10.14 -11.43
C ARG A 142 12.25 -11.53 -11.76
N ALA A 143 13.46 -11.83 -11.30
CA ALA A 143 14.07 -13.15 -11.46
C ALA A 143 13.29 -14.23 -10.69
N MET A 144 12.90 -13.94 -9.45
CA MET A 144 12.07 -14.84 -8.64
C MET A 144 10.73 -15.15 -9.33
N TYR A 145 10.03 -14.14 -9.82
CA TYR A 145 8.76 -14.35 -10.54
C TYR A 145 8.94 -15.05 -11.89
N ALA A 146 10.06 -14.90 -12.58
CA ALA A 146 10.36 -15.64 -13.80
C ALA A 146 10.52 -17.13 -13.52
N LEU A 147 11.14 -17.50 -12.40
CA LEU A 147 11.33 -18.89 -11.98
C LEU A 147 10.07 -19.52 -11.38
N THR A 148 9.34 -18.77 -10.56
CA THR A 148 8.17 -19.29 -9.83
C THR A 148 6.85 -19.05 -10.54
N GLY A 149 6.82 -18.16 -11.55
CA GLY A 149 5.61 -17.73 -12.24
C GLY A 149 4.69 -18.88 -12.72
N PRO A 150 5.21 -19.91 -13.39
CA PRO A 150 4.40 -21.06 -13.83
C PRO A 150 3.80 -21.86 -12.67
N LEU A 151 4.44 -21.86 -11.50
CA LEU A 151 4.02 -22.59 -10.29
C LEU A 151 3.04 -21.78 -9.42
N LEU A 152 3.03 -20.46 -9.54
CA LEU A 152 2.20 -19.58 -8.71
C LEU A 152 0.70 -19.93 -8.75
N PRO A 153 0.06 -20.24 -9.88
CA PRO A 153 -1.35 -20.62 -9.90
C PRO A 153 -1.64 -21.91 -9.10
N VAL A 154 -0.71 -22.86 -9.13
CA VAL A 154 -0.81 -24.11 -8.35
C VAL A 154 -0.58 -23.83 -6.87
N LEU A 155 0.46 -23.08 -6.53
CA LEU A 155 0.77 -22.68 -5.16
C LEU A 155 -0.37 -21.86 -4.53
N ARG A 156 -1.05 -21.02 -5.31
CA ARG A 156 -2.23 -20.28 -4.84
C ARG A 156 -3.39 -21.20 -4.47
N LYS A 157 -3.61 -22.29 -5.21
CA LYS A 157 -4.61 -23.30 -4.85
C LYS A 157 -4.25 -24.09 -3.60
N LEU A 158 -2.95 -24.32 -3.36
CA LEU A 158 -2.45 -25.10 -2.22
C LEU A 158 -2.27 -24.22 -0.96
N ALA A 159 -1.97 -22.94 -1.11
CA ALA A 159 -1.73 -22.01 -0.01
C ALA A 159 -2.46 -20.67 -0.23
N PRO A 160 -3.81 -20.66 -0.33
CA PRO A 160 -4.60 -19.46 -0.65
C PRO A 160 -4.46 -18.36 0.41
N ARG A 161 -4.15 -18.72 1.65
CA ARG A 161 -3.94 -17.79 2.77
C ARG A 161 -2.60 -17.05 2.74
N ARG A 162 -1.67 -17.42 1.84
CA ARG A 162 -0.32 -16.83 1.75
C ARG A 162 -0.06 -16.10 0.45
N ILE A 163 -0.93 -16.25 -0.53
CA ILE A 163 -0.75 -15.70 -1.87
C ILE A 163 -1.99 -14.89 -2.23
N THR A 164 -1.75 -13.67 -2.65
CA THR A 164 -2.75 -12.79 -3.25
C THR A 164 -2.31 -12.36 -4.64
N THR A 165 -3.12 -11.56 -5.34
CA THR A 165 -2.77 -10.99 -6.64
C THR A 165 -2.81 -9.46 -6.57
N THR A 166 -2.16 -8.81 -7.53
CA THR A 166 -2.26 -7.34 -7.65
C THR A 166 -3.71 -6.88 -7.81
N GLU A 167 -4.53 -7.65 -8.50
CA GLU A 167 -5.96 -7.38 -8.67
C GLU A 167 -6.73 -7.53 -7.34
N GLN A 168 -6.51 -8.63 -6.61
CA GLN A 168 -7.15 -8.84 -5.30
C GLN A 168 -6.80 -7.76 -4.28
N VAL A 169 -5.54 -7.31 -4.25
CA VAL A 169 -5.15 -6.20 -3.37
C VAL A 169 -5.91 -4.92 -3.75
N GLY A 170 -6.02 -4.61 -5.04
CA GLY A 170 -6.77 -3.44 -5.52
C GLY A 170 -8.27 -3.52 -5.20
N LEU A 171 -8.90 -4.67 -5.48
CA LEU A 171 -10.32 -4.90 -5.16
C LEU A 171 -10.58 -4.82 -3.65
N ALA A 172 -9.71 -5.41 -2.83
CA ALA A 172 -9.82 -5.32 -1.38
C ALA A 172 -9.72 -3.89 -0.86
N MET A 173 -8.81 -3.07 -1.41
CA MET A 173 -8.72 -1.65 -1.06
C MET A 173 -9.99 -0.88 -1.42
N ILE A 174 -10.57 -1.16 -2.59
CA ILE A 174 -11.84 -0.56 -3.02
C ILE A 174 -12.99 -0.98 -2.10
N ALA A 175 -13.08 -2.27 -1.74
CA ALA A 175 -14.11 -2.77 -0.83
C ALA A 175 -13.97 -2.14 0.57
N VAL A 176 -12.75 -2.08 1.11
CA VAL A 176 -12.49 -1.45 2.41
C VAL A 176 -12.79 0.05 2.39
N ALA A 177 -12.49 0.75 1.31
CA ALA A 177 -12.81 2.18 1.18
C ALA A 177 -14.32 2.43 1.10
N ARG A 178 -15.10 1.49 0.55
CA ARG A 178 -16.56 1.60 0.40
C ARG A 178 -17.30 1.19 1.68
N ASP A 179 -16.92 0.07 2.27
CA ASP A 179 -17.70 -0.63 3.31
C ASP A 179 -16.99 -0.71 4.66
N GLY A 180 -15.72 -0.30 4.74
CA GLY A 180 -14.86 -0.56 5.88
C GLY A 180 -14.40 -2.02 5.96
N ALA A 181 -13.83 -2.40 7.09
CA ALA A 181 -13.51 -3.78 7.43
C ALA A 181 -13.65 -4.01 8.94
N ALA A 182 -13.98 -5.24 9.34
CA ALA A 182 -14.09 -5.62 10.75
C ALA A 182 -12.77 -5.47 11.50
N GLU A 183 -11.65 -5.72 10.82
CA GLU A 183 -10.30 -5.59 11.37
C GLU A 183 -9.54 -4.49 10.66
N ARG A 184 -8.77 -3.72 11.42
CA ARG A 184 -7.92 -2.64 10.87
C ARG A 184 -6.62 -3.16 10.25
N VAL A 185 -6.24 -4.40 10.55
CA VAL A 185 -5.05 -5.06 10.00
C VAL A 185 -5.49 -6.28 9.22
N LEU A 186 -5.35 -6.23 7.90
CA LEU A 186 -5.73 -7.30 7.00
C LEU A 186 -4.47 -8.08 6.57
N GLU A 187 -4.35 -9.29 7.05
CA GLU A 187 -3.38 -10.26 6.52
C GLU A 187 -3.84 -10.78 5.14
N THR A 188 -3.03 -11.55 4.45
CA THR A 188 -3.34 -12.05 3.09
C THR A 188 -4.72 -12.68 2.96
N ASP A 189 -5.16 -13.44 3.97
CA ASP A 189 -6.49 -14.08 3.97
C ASP A 189 -7.62 -13.04 4.02
N GLY A 190 -7.51 -12.06 4.93
CA GLY A 190 -8.46 -10.95 5.04
C GLY A 190 -8.50 -10.09 3.76
N ILE A 191 -7.34 -9.85 3.12
CA ILE A 191 -7.27 -9.17 1.83
C ILE A 191 -8.05 -9.95 0.76
N ASN A 192 -7.82 -11.27 0.66
CA ASN A 192 -8.50 -12.11 -0.32
C ASN A 192 -10.03 -12.20 -0.07
N GLN A 193 -10.46 -12.22 1.21
CA GLN A 193 -11.88 -12.19 1.59
C GLN A 193 -12.51 -10.84 1.23
N ALA A 194 -11.89 -9.72 1.55
CA ALA A 194 -12.39 -8.40 1.20
C ALA A 194 -12.50 -8.23 -0.33
N ALA A 195 -11.53 -8.75 -1.09
CA ALA A 195 -11.58 -8.74 -2.56
C ALA A 195 -12.74 -9.55 -3.16
N ALA A 196 -13.18 -10.62 -2.48
CA ALA A 196 -14.29 -11.44 -2.95
C ALA A 196 -15.67 -10.78 -2.73
N GLY A 197 -15.75 -9.76 -1.87
CA GLY A 197 -16.96 -8.97 -1.61
C GLY A 197 -17.03 -7.65 -2.40
N ALA A 198 -16.06 -7.38 -3.29
CA ALA A 198 -15.90 -6.12 -4.01
C ALA A 198 -16.86 -5.96 -5.21
#